data_b2f22e4b9ab8e47a1f864fb8cdf6b4d3
#
_entry.id   b2f22e4b9ab8e47a1f864fb8cdf6b4d3
#
_cell.length_a   1.000
_cell.length_b   1.000
_cell.length_c   1.000
_cell.angle_alpha   90.00
_cell.angle_beta   90.00
_cell.angle_gamma   90.00
#
_symmetry.space_group_name_H-M   'P 1'
#
loop_
_entity.id
_entity.type
_entity.pdbx_description
1 polymer ?
#
loop_
_entity_poly.entity_id
_entity_poly.type
_entity_poly.pdbx_seq_one_letter_code
_entity_poly.pdbx_strand_id
1 'polypeptide(L)'
;MAGNGVARPAGRAYNRRMSTLAIIALILATVIAMECVAWASHKYIMHGFGWAWHRDHHEPHDKMFEKNDLFGLFGAALSIAMFAVGSPMIMGASAWEPGTWIGLGVLIYGIIYTVVHDGLVHQRYFRWVPRRGYAKRLVQAHKLHHATIGKEGGVSFGFVFARDPAKLKAELKVQREAGVAVVREALAE
;
A
#
# COMPACT_ATOMS: atom_id res chain seq x y z
N MET A 1 -62.99 -18.72 27.96
CA MET A 1 -62.64 -18.11 26.65
C MET A 1 -61.14 -17.93 26.61
N ALA A 2 -60.42 -18.82 25.91
CA ALA A 2 -58.96 -18.76 25.78
C ALA A 2 -58.63 -17.96 24.51
N GLY A 3 -57.95 -16.82 24.69
CA GLY A 3 -57.52 -15.97 23.59
C GLY A 3 -56.30 -16.57 22.89
N ASN A 4 -56.46 -16.99 21.63
CA ASN A 4 -55.36 -17.40 20.76
C ASN A 4 -54.51 -16.18 20.37
N GLY A 5 -53.41 -15.99 21.11
CA GLY A 5 -52.35 -15.06 20.73
C GLY A 5 -51.57 -15.58 19.52
N VAL A 6 -51.92 -15.12 18.32
CA VAL A 6 -51.14 -15.37 17.11
C VAL A 6 -49.82 -14.63 17.24
N ALA A 7 -48.74 -15.37 17.48
CA ALA A 7 -47.39 -14.83 17.45
C ALA A 7 -47.11 -14.25 16.03
N ARG A 8 -46.87 -12.95 15.94
CA ARG A 8 -46.41 -12.31 14.70
C ARG A 8 -45.04 -12.94 14.31
N PRO A 9 -44.90 -13.39 13.06
CA PRO A 9 -43.60 -13.86 12.62
C PRO A 9 -42.56 -12.73 12.72
N ALA A 10 -41.45 -12.99 13.39
CA ALA A 10 -40.35 -12.09 13.47
C ALA A 10 -39.94 -11.69 12.05
N GLY A 11 -40.02 -10.39 11.76
CA GLY A 11 -39.70 -9.86 10.44
C GLY A 11 -38.32 -10.32 10.02
N ARG A 12 -38.25 -11.03 8.90
CA ARG A 12 -36.98 -11.32 8.24
C ARG A 12 -36.22 -10.02 8.06
N ALA A 13 -35.13 -9.86 8.77
CA ALA A 13 -34.18 -8.76 8.49
C ALA A 13 -33.82 -8.87 7.00
N TYR A 14 -34.32 -7.91 6.20
CA TYR A 14 -34.03 -7.82 4.77
C TYR A 14 -32.56 -7.46 4.64
N ASN A 15 -31.73 -8.48 4.45
CA ASN A 15 -30.31 -8.28 4.18
C ASN A 15 -30.20 -7.66 2.77
N ARG A 16 -30.20 -6.33 2.69
CA ARG A 16 -30.02 -5.59 1.43
C ARG A 16 -28.61 -5.83 0.95
N ARG A 17 -28.46 -6.73 0.01
CA ARG A 17 -27.16 -6.89 -0.71
C ARG A 17 -26.78 -5.56 -1.36
N MET A 18 -25.49 -5.28 -1.38
CA MET A 18 -24.96 -4.08 -2.04
C MET A 18 -25.28 -4.10 -3.53
N SER A 19 -25.60 -2.95 -4.11
CA SER A 19 -25.74 -2.82 -5.56
C SER A 19 -24.38 -2.99 -6.26
N THR A 20 -24.38 -3.47 -7.48
CA THR A 20 -23.16 -3.61 -8.29
C THR A 20 -22.35 -2.32 -8.35
N LEU A 21 -23.02 -1.17 -8.51
CA LEU A 21 -22.36 0.13 -8.53
C LEU A 21 -21.68 0.47 -7.20
N ALA A 22 -22.33 0.17 -6.08
CA ALA A 22 -21.77 0.38 -4.75
C ALA A 22 -20.55 -0.53 -4.50
N ILE A 23 -20.59 -1.78 -4.99
CA ILE A 23 -19.47 -2.71 -4.93
C ILE A 23 -18.26 -2.18 -5.72
N ILE A 24 -18.48 -1.78 -6.97
CA ILE A 24 -17.41 -1.22 -7.81
C ILE A 24 -16.82 0.03 -7.16
N ALA A 25 -17.66 0.94 -6.68
CA ALA A 25 -17.22 2.16 -6.01
C ALA A 25 -16.40 1.86 -4.75
N LEU A 26 -16.81 0.88 -3.94
CA LEU A 26 -16.08 0.46 -2.74
C LEU A 26 -14.72 -0.16 -3.07
N ILE A 27 -14.64 -1.02 -4.08
CA ILE A 27 -13.37 -1.60 -4.53
C ILE A 27 -12.41 -0.49 -4.99
N LEU A 28 -12.86 0.42 -5.86
CA LEU A 28 -12.04 1.53 -6.34
C LEU A 28 -11.59 2.46 -5.21
N ALA A 29 -12.49 2.81 -4.31
CA ALA A 29 -12.17 3.62 -3.12
C ALA A 29 -11.12 2.92 -2.25
N THR A 30 -11.23 1.60 -2.06
CA THR A 30 -10.26 0.81 -1.30
C THR A 30 -8.89 0.80 -1.97
N VAL A 31 -8.81 0.60 -3.29
CA VAL A 31 -7.54 0.65 -4.04
C VAL A 31 -6.87 2.02 -3.88
N ILE A 32 -7.62 3.12 -3.99
CA ILE A 32 -7.07 4.48 -3.78
C ILE A 32 -6.62 4.68 -2.34
N ALA A 33 -7.42 4.25 -1.36
CA ALA A 33 -7.07 4.35 0.05
C ALA A 33 -5.80 3.55 0.38
N MET A 34 -5.62 2.39 -0.24
CA MET A 34 -4.41 1.58 -0.05
C MET A 34 -3.14 2.25 -0.55
N GLU A 35 -3.18 3.07 -1.62
CA GLU A 35 -2.01 3.89 -2.01
C GLU A 35 -1.65 4.90 -0.92
N CYS A 36 -2.65 5.54 -0.29
CA CYS A 36 -2.42 6.45 0.84
C CYS A 36 -1.84 5.70 2.06
N VAL A 37 -2.36 4.51 2.38
CA VAL A 37 -1.87 3.65 3.45
C VAL A 37 -0.43 3.21 3.16
N ALA A 38 -0.15 2.77 1.94
CA ALA A 38 1.18 2.34 1.52
C ALA A 38 2.18 3.50 1.55
N TRP A 39 1.80 4.69 1.07
CA TRP A 39 2.61 5.91 1.18
C TRP A 39 2.93 6.26 2.64
N ALA A 40 1.91 6.25 3.52
CA ALA A 40 2.09 6.57 4.93
C ALA A 40 2.96 5.50 5.63
N SER A 41 2.70 4.22 5.36
CA SER A 41 3.50 3.11 5.90
C SER A 41 4.95 3.19 5.43
N HIS A 42 5.20 3.48 4.17
CA HIS A 42 6.54 3.64 3.62
C HIS A 42 7.29 4.78 4.32
N LYS A 43 6.65 5.96 4.41
CA LYS A 43 7.27 7.15 4.99
C LYS A 43 7.50 7.04 6.50
N TYR A 44 6.52 6.54 7.27
CA TYR A 44 6.54 6.63 8.73
C TYR A 44 6.87 5.33 9.43
N ILE A 45 6.56 4.17 8.81
CA ILE A 45 6.86 2.87 9.37
C ILE A 45 8.17 2.34 8.79
N MET A 46 8.26 2.16 7.47
CA MET A 46 9.43 1.56 6.82
C MET A 46 10.66 2.46 6.98
N HIS A 47 10.54 3.76 6.72
CA HIS A 47 11.58 4.76 7.05
C HIS A 47 11.55 5.24 8.50
N GLY A 48 10.73 4.63 9.37
CA GLY A 48 10.65 4.85 10.80
C GLY A 48 11.28 3.69 11.60
N PHE A 49 10.49 3.13 12.50
CA PHE A 49 10.90 2.00 13.35
C PHE A 49 11.07 0.68 12.59
N GLY A 50 10.45 0.53 11.41
CA GLY A 50 10.59 -0.63 10.53
C GLY A 50 11.83 -0.61 9.64
N TRP A 51 12.72 0.38 9.79
CA TRP A 51 13.91 0.54 8.95
C TRP A 51 14.80 -0.70 8.91
N ALA A 52 14.90 -1.45 10.01
CA ALA A 52 15.70 -2.67 10.06
C ALA A 52 15.26 -3.75 9.03
N TRP A 53 13.99 -3.71 8.61
CA TRP A 53 13.45 -4.61 7.57
C TRP A 53 13.46 -3.96 6.18
N HIS A 54 13.41 -2.61 6.11
CA HIS A 54 13.37 -1.88 4.85
C HIS A 54 14.76 -1.53 4.31
N ARG A 55 15.79 -1.52 5.17
CA ARG A 55 17.15 -1.14 4.80
C ARG A 55 17.73 -1.99 3.67
N ASP A 56 17.51 -3.32 3.70
CA ASP A 56 18.03 -4.22 2.68
C ASP A 56 17.43 -3.95 1.28
N HIS A 57 16.24 -3.36 1.24
CA HIS A 57 15.61 -2.90 0.01
C HIS A 57 16.32 -1.67 -0.60
N HIS A 58 17.00 -0.86 0.20
CA HIS A 58 17.82 0.28 -0.23
C HIS A 58 19.27 -0.09 -0.54
N GLU A 59 19.72 -1.27 -0.13
CA GLU A 59 21.10 -1.75 -0.36
C GLU A 59 21.14 -2.65 -1.60
N PRO A 60 22.15 -2.51 -2.48
CA PRO A 60 22.30 -3.41 -3.61
C PRO A 60 22.52 -4.86 -3.15
N HIS A 61 21.73 -5.81 -3.67
CA HIS A 61 21.89 -7.23 -3.38
C HIS A 61 21.34 -8.10 -4.52
N ASP A 62 21.78 -9.36 -4.58
CA ASP A 62 21.35 -10.35 -5.57
C ASP A 62 20.26 -11.31 -5.07
N LYS A 63 19.69 -11.06 -3.89
CA LYS A 63 18.66 -11.92 -3.30
C LYS A 63 17.32 -11.71 -3.97
N MET A 64 16.60 -12.79 -4.23
CA MET A 64 15.23 -12.73 -4.73
C MET A 64 14.25 -12.27 -3.66
N PHE A 65 14.50 -12.60 -2.38
CA PHE A 65 13.66 -12.24 -1.25
C PHE A 65 14.40 -11.27 -0.32
N GLU A 66 13.68 -10.25 0.12
CA GLU A 66 14.13 -9.20 1.01
C GLU A 66 13.35 -9.25 2.32
N LYS A 67 13.92 -8.72 3.41
CA LYS A 67 13.15 -8.52 4.64
C LYS A 67 12.00 -7.55 4.44
N ASN A 68 12.16 -6.63 3.50
CA ASN A 68 11.12 -5.71 3.06
C ASN A 68 9.84 -6.43 2.59
N ASP A 69 9.93 -7.64 2.04
CA ASP A 69 8.77 -8.41 1.58
C ASP A 69 7.80 -8.76 2.72
N LEU A 70 8.29 -8.74 3.99
CA LEU A 70 7.44 -8.92 5.16
C LEU A 70 6.33 -7.87 5.28
N PHE A 71 6.55 -6.64 4.78
CA PHE A 71 5.50 -5.63 4.75
C PHE A 71 4.35 -6.02 3.82
N GLY A 72 4.62 -6.74 2.73
CA GLY A 72 3.60 -7.30 1.84
C GLY A 72 2.69 -8.32 2.54
N LEU A 73 3.23 -9.09 3.50
CA LEU A 73 2.45 -10.06 4.27
C LEU A 73 1.38 -9.39 5.15
N PHE A 74 1.61 -8.17 5.64
CA PHE A 74 0.59 -7.41 6.38
C PHE A 74 -0.60 -7.06 5.48
N GLY A 75 -0.33 -6.64 4.23
CA GLY A 75 -1.38 -6.40 3.24
C GLY A 75 -2.17 -7.66 2.89
N ALA A 76 -1.47 -8.78 2.71
CA ALA A 76 -2.10 -10.08 2.48
C ALA A 76 -2.96 -10.52 3.67
N ALA A 77 -2.45 -10.40 4.91
CA ALA A 77 -3.20 -10.72 6.11
C ALA A 77 -4.45 -9.84 6.27
N LEU A 78 -4.35 -8.53 5.98
CA LEU A 78 -5.50 -7.62 5.98
C LEU A 78 -6.55 -8.05 4.95
N SER A 79 -6.14 -8.39 3.73
CA SER A 79 -7.06 -8.88 2.70
C SER A 79 -7.78 -10.15 3.14
N ILE A 80 -7.04 -11.13 3.67
CA ILE A 80 -7.61 -12.39 4.17
C ILE A 80 -8.58 -12.14 5.33
N ALA A 81 -8.23 -11.27 6.29
CA ALA A 81 -9.10 -10.92 7.39
C ALA A 81 -10.42 -10.28 6.92
N MET A 82 -10.33 -9.36 5.93
CA MET A 82 -11.52 -8.73 5.35
C MET A 82 -12.40 -9.72 4.59
N PHE A 83 -11.81 -10.65 3.84
CA PHE A 83 -12.57 -11.76 3.23
C PHE A 83 -13.24 -12.65 4.28
N ALA A 84 -12.56 -12.98 5.37
CA ALA A 84 -13.12 -13.78 6.45
C ALA A 84 -14.33 -13.10 7.10
N VAL A 85 -14.19 -11.81 7.45
CA VAL A 85 -15.28 -11.02 8.05
C VAL A 85 -16.46 -10.84 7.09
N GLY A 86 -16.19 -10.73 5.79
CA GLY A 86 -17.22 -10.60 4.75
C GLY A 86 -17.88 -11.91 4.34
N SER A 87 -17.32 -13.06 4.73
CA SER A 87 -17.76 -14.38 4.26
C SER A 87 -18.92 -14.93 5.09
N PRO A 88 -20.10 -15.19 4.48
CA PRO A 88 -21.19 -15.90 5.16
C PRO A 88 -20.82 -17.33 5.56
N MET A 89 -19.86 -17.97 4.86
CA MET A 89 -19.38 -19.31 5.19
C MET A 89 -18.64 -19.33 6.54
N ILE A 90 -17.94 -18.25 6.89
CA ILE A 90 -17.15 -18.11 8.13
C ILE A 90 -17.98 -17.45 9.22
N MET A 91 -18.66 -16.36 8.92
CA MET A 91 -19.37 -15.51 9.89
C MET A 91 -20.87 -15.80 9.97
N GLY A 92 -21.42 -16.67 9.12
CA GLY A 92 -22.85 -16.96 9.10
C GLY A 92 -23.68 -15.71 8.86
N ALA A 93 -24.74 -15.52 9.69
CA ALA A 93 -25.60 -14.34 9.62
C ALA A 93 -24.93 -13.02 10.04
N SER A 94 -23.77 -13.09 10.70
CA SER A 94 -22.97 -11.93 11.15
C SER A 94 -21.98 -11.45 10.09
N ALA A 95 -21.96 -12.05 8.89
CA ALA A 95 -21.07 -11.63 7.81
C ALA A 95 -21.33 -10.19 7.43
N TRP A 96 -20.26 -9.42 7.38
CA TRP A 96 -20.27 -8.02 6.94
C TRP A 96 -19.90 -7.93 5.46
N GLU A 97 -20.91 -7.96 4.57
CA GLU A 97 -20.71 -8.03 3.12
C GLU A 97 -19.66 -7.04 2.57
N PRO A 98 -19.58 -5.76 3.01
CA PRO A 98 -18.54 -4.86 2.53
C PRO A 98 -17.12 -5.35 2.77
N GLY A 99 -16.89 -6.18 3.79
CA GLY A 99 -15.58 -6.79 4.07
C GLY A 99 -15.03 -7.58 2.90
N THR A 100 -15.88 -8.35 2.20
CA THR A 100 -15.47 -9.08 0.98
C THR A 100 -14.92 -8.14 -0.09
N TRP A 101 -15.58 -7.02 -0.34
CA TRP A 101 -15.22 -6.08 -1.39
C TRP A 101 -14.02 -5.20 -1.01
N ILE A 102 -13.88 -4.88 0.27
CA ILE A 102 -12.67 -4.26 0.82
C ILE A 102 -11.49 -5.23 0.69
N GLY A 103 -11.65 -6.50 1.09
CA GLY A 103 -10.63 -7.52 0.93
C GLY A 103 -10.16 -7.67 -0.52
N LEU A 104 -11.11 -7.64 -1.47
CA LEU A 104 -10.80 -7.66 -2.90
C LEU A 104 -10.04 -6.40 -3.34
N GLY A 105 -10.42 -5.22 -2.87
CA GLY A 105 -9.71 -3.97 -3.15
C GLY A 105 -8.27 -3.99 -2.63
N VAL A 106 -8.04 -4.51 -1.42
CA VAL A 106 -6.69 -4.69 -0.85
C VAL A 106 -5.87 -5.67 -1.68
N LEU A 107 -6.47 -6.80 -2.10
CA LEU A 107 -5.82 -7.79 -2.96
C LEU A 107 -5.40 -7.19 -4.31
N ILE A 108 -6.32 -6.47 -4.97
CA ILE A 108 -6.06 -5.79 -6.25
C ILE A 108 -4.90 -4.80 -6.09
N TYR A 109 -4.90 -4.00 -5.01
CA TYR A 109 -3.79 -3.10 -4.75
C TYR A 109 -2.46 -3.84 -4.53
N GLY A 110 -2.47 -4.94 -3.79
CA GLY A 110 -1.29 -5.80 -3.59
C GLY A 110 -0.71 -6.32 -4.91
N ILE A 111 -1.57 -6.75 -5.84
CA ILE A 111 -1.17 -7.18 -7.19
C ILE A 111 -0.56 -5.99 -7.97
N ILE A 112 -1.22 -4.82 -7.96
CA ILE A 112 -0.70 -3.61 -8.60
C ILE A 112 0.66 -3.23 -8.02
N TYR A 113 0.81 -3.25 -6.69
CA TYR A 113 2.07 -3.00 -6.01
C TYR A 113 3.16 -3.94 -6.49
N THR A 114 2.93 -5.25 -6.46
CA THR A 114 3.90 -6.27 -6.88
C THR A 114 4.32 -6.09 -8.35
N VAL A 115 3.36 -5.83 -9.24
CA VAL A 115 3.65 -5.64 -10.68
C VAL A 115 4.43 -4.34 -10.92
N VAL A 116 4.03 -3.25 -10.27
CA VAL A 116 4.65 -1.93 -10.48
C VAL A 116 5.97 -1.82 -9.73
N HIS A 117 5.97 -2.07 -8.41
CA HIS A 117 7.14 -1.87 -7.57
C HIS A 117 8.19 -2.95 -7.82
N ASP A 118 7.84 -4.22 -7.61
CA ASP A 118 8.81 -5.31 -7.72
C ASP A 118 9.11 -5.66 -9.18
N GLY A 119 8.06 -5.69 -10.02
CA GLY A 119 8.21 -6.08 -11.43
C GLY A 119 8.81 -4.97 -12.29
N LEU A 120 8.18 -3.79 -12.33
CA LEU A 120 8.56 -2.71 -13.25
C LEU A 120 9.73 -1.88 -12.71
N VAL A 121 9.70 -1.51 -11.45
CA VAL A 121 10.69 -0.58 -10.88
C VAL A 121 11.97 -1.33 -10.49
N HIS A 122 11.86 -2.39 -9.69
CA HIS A 122 12.99 -3.21 -9.26
C HIS A 122 13.39 -4.31 -10.25
N GLN A 123 12.58 -4.55 -11.30
CA GLN A 123 12.86 -5.52 -12.35
C GLN A 123 13.10 -6.95 -11.82
N ARG A 124 12.46 -7.31 -10.70
CA ARG A 124 12.62 -8.64 -10.08
C ARG A 124 12.07 -9.77 -10.94
N TYR A 125 10.99 -9.51 -11.71
CA TYR A 125 10.29 -10.54 -12.49
C TYR A 125 10.46 -10.39 -14.00
N PHE A 126 10.62 -9.16 -14.49
CA PHE A 126 10.79 -8.88 -15.91
C PHE A 126 11.73 -7.71 -16.14
N ARG A 127 12.56 -7.80 -17.21
CA ARG A 127 13.55 -6.78 -17.54
C ARG A 127 13.03 -5.84 -18.62
N TRP A 128 12.09 -4.99 -18.26
CA TRP A 128 11.56 -3.98 -19.17
C TRP A 128 11.76 -2.57 -18.57
N VAL A 129 12.47 -1.72 -19.32
CA VAL A 129 12.73 -0.33 -18.92
C VAL A 129 11.85 0.60 -19.74
N PRO A 130 10.84 1.25 -19.16
CA PRO A 130 9.98 2.17 -19.87
C PRO A 130 10.74 3.43 -20.28
N ARG A 131 10.66 3.78 -21.58
CA ARG A 131 11.38 4.93 -22.14
C ARG A 131 10.57 6.23 -22.16
N ARG A 132 9.24 6.16 -21.99
CA ARG A 132 8.31 7.29 -22.08
C ARG A 132 7.05 7.06 -21.22
N GLY A 133 6.25 8.12 -21.04
CA GLY A 133 4.97 8.07 -20.36
C GLY A 133 5.06 7.92 -18.85
N TYR A 134 3.93 7.57 -18.25
CA TYR A 134 3.79 7.50 -16.79
C TYR A 134 4.64 6.39 -16.16
N ALA A 135 4.78 5.25 -16.82
CA ALA A 135 5.64 4.16 -16.34
C ALA A 135 7.10 4.60 -16.17
N LYS A 136 7.65 5.41 -17.13
CA LYS A 136 8.98 6.01 -16.96
C LYS A 136 9.04 6.93 -15.74
N ARG A 137 8.00 7.73 -15.52
CA ARG A 137 7.91 8.64 -14.38
C ARG A 137 7.90 7.86 -13.05
N LEU A 138 7.16 6.76 -12.94
CA LEU A 138 7.17 5.87 -11.79
C LEU A 138 8.58 5.36 -11.48
N VAL A 139 9.25 4.77 -12.47
CA VAL A 139 10.62 4.28 -12.32
C VAL A 139 11.58 5.38 -11.89
N GLN A 140 11.48 6.57 -12.49
CA GLN A 140 12.34 7.69 -12.14
C GLN A 140 12.11 8.21 -10.72
N ALA A 141 10.84 8.33 -10.31
CA ALA A 141 10.48 8.80 -8.97
C ALA A 141 10.99 7.83 -7.89
N HIS A 142 10.84 6.53 -8.12
CA HIS A 142 11.31 5.52 -7.18
C HIS A 142 12.85 5.40 -7.15
N LYS A 143 13.53 5.52 -8.30
CA LYS A 143 15.00 5.61 -8.33
C LYS A 143 15.53 6.82 -7.56
N LEU A 144 14.82 7.95 -7.57
CA LEU A 144 15.16 9.12 -6.76
C LEU A 144 14.92 8.87 -5.27
N HIS A 145 13.91 8.06 -4.91
CA HIS A 145 13.73 7.59 -3.55
C HIS A 145 14.94 6.77 -3.08
N HIS A 146 15.37 5.78 -3.86
CA HIS A 146 16.55 4.96 -3.59
C HIS A 146 17.90 5.70 -3.72
N ALA A 147 17.91 6.92 -4.23
CA ALA A 147 19.15 7.73 -4.24
C ALA A 147 19.59 8.17 -2.84
N THR A 148 18.78 7.93 -1.81
CA THR A 148 19.11 8.09 -0.40
C THR A 148 19.27 6.70 0.22
N ILE A 149 20.49 6.36 0.65
CA ILE A 149 20.79 5.04 1.24
C ILE A 149 20.33 4.98 2.71
N GLY A 150 20.27 6.14 3.37
CA GLY A 150 19.88 6.24 4.78
C GLY A 150 18.37 6.26 4.99
N LYS A 151 17.99 6.13 6.25
CA LYS A 151 16.62 6.21 6.73
C LYS A 151 15.96 7.56 6.44
N GLU A 152 16.74 8.63 6.48
CA GLU A 152 16.29 10.03 6.41
C GLU A 152 16.63 10.66 5.06
N GLY A 153 15.93 11.74 4.71
CA GLY A 153 16.20 12.50 3.49
C GLY A 153 15.63 11.86 2.22
N GLY A 154 14.80 10.83 2.34
CA GLY A 154 14.12 10.23 1.19
C GLY A 154 13.03 11.14 0.59
N VAL A 155 12.83 11.03 -0.71
CA VAL A 155 11.75 11.69 -1.47
C VAL A 155 10.88 10.63 -2.14
N SER A 156 9.60 10.96 -2.45
CA SER A 156 8.73 10.06 -3.24
C SER A 156 8.43 8.70 -2.59
N PHE A 157 7.58 8.69 -1.59
CA PHE A 157 7.20 7.47 -0.86
C PHE A 157 5.99 6.71 -1.46
N GLY A 158 5.37 7.21 -2.54
CA GLY A 158 4.27 6.52 -3.23
C GLY A 158 4.77 5.43 -4.17
N PHE A 159 3.91 4.43 -4.42
CA PHE A 159 4.24 3.29 -5.27
C PHE A 159 3.57 3.33 -6.63
N VAL A 160 2.32 3.80 -6.69
CA VAL A 160 1.53 3.94 -7.91
C VAL A 160 1.41 5.40 -8.31
N PHE A 161 1.43 6.30 -7.34
CA PHE A 161 1.43 7.74 -7.58
C PHE A 161 2.85 8.31 -7.61
N ALA A 162 3.31 8.74 -8.79
CA ALA A 162 4.63 9.36 -8.97
C ALA A 162 4.53 10.87 -9.09
N ARG A 163 5.23 11.58 -8.22
CA ARG A 163 5.49 13.03 -8.30
C ARG A 163 6.41 13.33 -9.49
N ASP A 164 6.46 14.58 -9.91
CA ASP A 164 7.35 15.05 -10.99
C ASP A 164 8.82 14.80 -10.65
N PRO A 165 9.57 14.03 -11.44
CA PRO A 165 10.99 13.74 -11.19
C PRO A 165 11.89 14.99 -11.13
N ALA A 166 11.56 16.06 -11.84
CA ALA A 166 12.33 17.31 -11.79
C ALA A 166 12.19 17.98 -10.41
N LYS A 167 10.95 18.02 -9.89
CA LYS A 167 10.68 18.53 -8.53
C LYS A 167 11.35 17.69 -7.46
N LEU A 168 11.30 16.35 -7.61
CA LEU A 168 11.94 15.41 -6.67
C LEU A 168 13.47 15.56 -6.65
N LYS A 169 14.10 15.80 -7.81
CA LYS A 169 15.54 16.08 -7.89
C LYS A 169 15.91 17.36 -7.17
N ALA A 170 15.13 18.43 -7.34
CA ALA A 170 15.35 19.69 -6.66
C ALA A 170 15.21 19.54 -5.13
N GLU A 171 14.17 18.84 -4.67
CA GLU A 171 13.95 18.53 -3.26
C GLU A 171 15.10 17.71 -2.66
N LEU A 172 15.55 16.66 -3.34
CA LEU A 172 16.68 15.83 -2.92
C LEU A 172 18.00 16.63 -2.84
N LYS A 173 18.23 17.57 -3.77
CA LYS A 173 19.38 18.46 -3.75
C LYS A 173 19.39 19.34 -2.51
N VAL A 174 18.27 19.99 -2.20
CA VAL A 174 18.13 20.85 -1.01
C VAL A 174 18.37 20.07 0.27
N GLN A 175 17.80 18.87 0.38
CA GLN A 175 18.00 18.01 1.56
C GLN A 175 19.46 17.59 1.76
N ARG A 176 20.17 17.27 0.67
CA ARG A 176 21.61 16.93 0.71
C ARG A 176 22.47 18.12 1.12
N GLU A 177 22.17 19.28 0.60
CA GLU A 177 22.88 20.53 0.95
C GLU A 177 22.66 20.88 2.45
N ALA A 178 21.45 20.75 2.96
CA ALA A 178 21.14 20.92 4.37
C ALA A 178 21.86 19.90 5.26
N GLY A 179 21.87 18.62 4.89
CA GLY A 179 22.59 17.57 5.62
C GLY A 179 24.10 17.80 5.68
N VAL A 180 24.71 18.27 4.58
CA VAL A 180 26.13 18.64 4.55
C VAL A 180 26.42 19.84 5.44
N ALA A 181 25.51 20.83 5.49
CA ALA A 181 25.67 22.00 6.36
C ALA A 181 25.69 21.60 7.84
N VAL A 182 24.73 20.77 8.28
CA VAL A 182 24.65 20.24 9.65
C VAL A 182 25.92 19.48 10.04
N VAL A 183 26.45 18.62 9.16
CA VAL A 183 27.68 17.85 9.44
C VAL A 183 28.89 18.78 9.57
N ARG A 184 29.00 19.83 8.72
CA ARG A 184 30.09 20.79 8.82
C ARG A 184 30.07 21.61 10.11
N GLU A 185 28.88 22.00 10.55
CA GLU A 185 28.70 22.72 11.81
C GLU A 185 29.08 21.86 13.01
N ALA A 186 28.63 20.60 13.05
CA ALA A 186 28.99 19.64 14.11
C ALA A 186 30.48 19.26 14.15
N LEU A 187 31.22 19.42 13.05
CA LEU A 187 32.67 19.18 13.01
C LEU A 187 33.49 20.44 13.36
N ALA A 188 32.86 21.59 13.46
CA ALA A 188 33.51 22.87 13.80
C ALA A 188 33.44 23.20 15.31
N GLU A 189 32.58 22.52 16.07
CA GLU A 189 32.50 22.57 17.53
C GLU A 189 33.48 21.57 18.17
#